data_f3b53e14ac10722286f38a21914c4417
#
_entry.id   f3b53e14ac10722286f38a21914c4417
#
_cell.length_a   1.000
_cell.length_b   1.000
_cell.length_c   1.000
_cell.angle_alpha   90.00
_cell.angle_beta   90.00
_cell.angle_gamma   90.00
#
_symmetry.space_group_name_H-M   'P 1'
#
loop_
_entity.id
_entity.type
_entity.pdbx_description
1 polymer ?
#
loop_
_entity_poly.entity_id
_entity_poly.type
_entity_poly.pdbx_seq_one_letter_code
_entity_poly.pdbx_strand_id
1 'polypeptide(L)'
;MIKSNLILIILGISILMGQDTRFIDEVFDDIIITEDVVYGNAPDLPFWFLFEWNTVDIDLDMDIYEPVGDTLDNRPAIIFIHTGAFFSGNNELDDVVDLSITSAKRGYVSFNINYRLGLNILSSYSGERAVYRGMQDASAAIRHIREYHEEYNIDPNKIFIWGSSAGSFIGLHLAYSQDDERPQSTYGTGSDPDLGCIDCSGNSYMQDSKPNALVSCWGAIGDLDWIEPTDNIPTLMFHGTLDPIVPFNSGFPFTIDIALPIVYGSNLIHERL
;
A
#
# COMPACT_ATOMS: atom_id res chain seq x y z
N MET A 1 -42.97 24.84 -38.87
CA MET A 1 -41.83 23.94 -39.08
C MET A 1 -40.57 24.31 -38.27
N ILE A 2 -40.68 25.14 -37.24
CA ILE A 2 -39.51 25.58 -36.42
C ILE A 2 -39.44 24.90 -35.02
N LYS A 3 -40.57 24.27 -34.59
CA LYS A 3 -40.62 23.63 -33.23
C LYS A 3 -39.98 22.24 -33.14
N SER A 4 -39.77 21.53 -34.26
CA SER A 4 -39.23 20.18 -34.24
C SER A 4 -37.68 20.15 -34.08
N ASN A 5 -36.98 21.15 -34.60
CA ASN A 5 -35.53 21.21 -34.57
C ASN A 5 -34.99 21.67 -33.21
N LEU A 6 -35.77 22.40 -32.42
CA LEU A 6 -35.36 22.87 -31.09
C LEU A 6 -35.34 21.73 -30.06
N ILE A 7 -36.25 20.76 -30.19
CA ILE A 7 -36.32 19.58 -29.30
C ILE A 7 -35.13 18.63 -29.56
N LEU A 8 -34.71 18.49 -30.81
CA LEU A 8 -33.54 17.63 -31.15
C LEU A 8 -32.23 18.21 -30.63
N ILE A 9 -32.08 19.54 -30.63
CA ILE A 9 -30.89 20.23 -30.11
C ILE A 9 -30.80 20.11 -28.57
N ILE A 10 -31.95 20.17 -27.87
CA ILE A 10 -32.01 20.02 -26.40
C ILE A 10 -31.71 18.56 -25.99
N LEU A 11 -32.21 17.56 -26.72
CA LEU A 11 -31.87 16.16 -26.48
C LEU A 11 -30.36 15.87 -26.77
N GLY A 12 -29.82 16.48 -27.82
CA GLY A 12 -28.40 16.35 -28.17
C GLY A 12 -27.45 16.96 -27.13
N ILE A 13 -27.86 18.08 -26.50
CA ILE A 13 -27.10 18.75 -25.44
C ILE A 13 -27.17 17.96 -24.11
N SER A 14 -28.31 17.30 -23.84
CA SER A 14 -28.44 16.45 -22.64
C SER A 14 -27.59 15.18 -22.69
N ILE A 15 -27.29 14.66 -23.87
CA ILE A 15 -26.39 13.50 -24.05
C ILE A 15 -24.92 13.91 -23.93
N LEU A 16 -24.59 15.18 -24.17
CA LEU A 16 -23.23 15.71 -24.07
C LEU A 16 -22.83 16.16 -22.64
N MET A 17 -23.79 16.17 -21.69
CA MET A 17 -23.58 16.60 -20.32
C MET A 17 -23.46 15.46 -19.30
N GLY A 18 -23.48 14.22 -19.74
CA GLY A 18 -23.12 13.09 -18.90
C GLY A 18 -21.59 13.01 -18.82
N GLN A 19 -20.95 13.81 -17.96
CA GLN A 19 -19.58 13.49 -17.56
C GLN A 19 -19.63 12.12 -16.89
N ASP A 20 -18.79 11.22 -17.36
CA ASP A 20 -18.53 9.98 -16.66
C ASP A 20 -17.85 10.35 -15.34
N THR A 21 -18.57 10.26 -14.23
CA THR A 21 -18.09 10.58 -12.88
C THR A 21 -17.48 9.36 -12.18
N ARG A 22 -17.39 8.24 -12.90
CA ARG A 22 -16.73 7.03 -12.43
C ARG A 22 -15.32 7.37 -11.93
N PHE A 23 -14.91 6.72 -10.86
CA PHE A 23 -13.67 6.95 -10.10
C PHE A 23 -13.66 8.24 -9.26
N ILE A 24 -14.67 9.10 -9.39
CA ILE A 24 -14.84 10.31 -8.58
C ILE A 24 -16.03 10.15 -7.64
N ASP A 25 -17.19 9.85 -8.19
CA ASP A 25 -18.43 9.66 -7.44
C ASP A 25 -18.74 8.16 -7.25
N GLU A 26 -19.51 7.84 -6.22
CA GLU A 26 -20.05 6.49 -6.04
C GLU A 26 -21.14 6.26 -7.11
N VAL A 27 -20.86 5.33 -8.02
CA VAL A 27 -21.73 4.99 -9.15
C VAL A 27 -22.29 3.56 -9.06
N PHE A 28 -21.84 2.80 -8.06
CA PHE A 28 -22.33 1.46 -7.73
C PHE A 28 -22.93 1.45 -6.34
N ASP A 29 -24.12 0.84 -6.20
CA ASP A 29 -24.84 0.73 -4.93
C ASP A 29 -24.27 -0.40 -4.05
N ASP A 30 -23.98 -1.54 -4.69
CA ASP A 30 -23.55 -2.77 -4.02
C ASP A 30 -22.14 -3.19 -4.41
N ILE A 31 -21.47 -3.88 -3.48
CA ILE A 31 -20.13 -4.45 -3.66
C ILE A 31 -20.13 -5.95 -3.32
N ILE A 32 -19.15 -6.67 -3.86
CA ILE A 32 -18.79 -8.03 -3.47
C ILE A 32 -17.51 -7.95 -2.67
N ILE A 33 -17.43 -8.72 -1.58
CA ILE A 33 -16.22 -8.89 -0.80
C ILE A 33 -15.80 -10.36 -0.91
N THR A 34 -14.55 -10.60 -1.31
CA THR A 34 -13.93 -11.93 -1.28
C THR A 34 -12.84 -11.89 -0.21
N GLU A 35 -13.08 -12.59 0.88
CA GLU A 35 -12.20 -12.59 2.05
C GLU A 35 -11.11 -13.67 1.95
N ASP A 36 -10.01 -13.50 2.70
CA ASP A 36 -8.95 -14.47 2.93
C ASP A 36 -8.26 -15.00 1.65
N VAL A 37 -8.09 -14.16 0.64
CA VAL A 37 -7.39 -14.54 -0.59
C VAL A 37 -5.89 -14.57 -0.34
N VAL A 38 -5.28 -15.75 -0.39
CA VAL A 38 -3.85 -15.93 -0.15
C VAL A 38 -3.03 -15.38 -1.33
N TYR A 39 -2.21 -14.37 -1.09
CA TYR A 39 -1.32 -13.80 -2.09
C TYR A 39 0.14 -14.26 -1.96
N GLY A 40 0.49 -14.88 -0.83
CA GLY A 40 1.85 -15.35 -0.57
C GLY A 40 1.96 -16.20 0.68
N ASN A 41 3.18 -16.65 0.96
CA ASN A 41 3.52 -17.37 2.19
C ASN A 41 4.94 -16.99 2.60
N ALA A 42 5.16 -16.69 3.87
CA ALA A 42 6.47 -16.23 4.34
C ALA A 42 6.69 -16.52 5.82
N PRO A 43 7.97 -16.61 6.27
CA PRO A 43 8.32 -16.78 7.67
C PRO A 43 7.85 -15.58 8.50
N ASP A 44 7.00 -15.81 9.50
CA ASP A 44 6.53 -14.80 10.45
C ASP A 44 7.12 -15.00 11.84
N LEU A 45 7.12 -13.94 12.61
CA LEU A 45 7.64 -13.90 13.97
C LEU A 45 6.66 -14.52 14.96
N PRO A 46 7.16 -15.29 15.95
CA PRO A 46 6.30 -15.80 16.98
C PRO A 46 5.71 -14.67 17.81
N PHE A 47 4.63 -14.99 18.51
CA PHE A 47 4.00 -14.08 19.47
C PHE A 47 5.04 -13.38 20.36
N TRP A 48 4.92 -12.08 20.56
CA TRP A 48 5.84 -11.15 21.24
C TRP A 48 7.02 -10.63 20.42
N PHE A 49 7.22 -11.07 19.17
CA PHE A 49 8.26 -10.56 18.26
C PHE A 49 9.69 -10.55 18.86
N LEU A 50 9.97 -11.43 19.80
CA LEU A 50 11.21 -11.38 20.56
C LEU A 50 12.37 -12.11 19.88
N PHE A 51 12.08 -13.10 19.03
CA PHE A 51 13.10 -13.99 18.47
C PHE A 51 12.85 -14.24 16.98
N GLU A 52 13.64 -13.62 16.12
CA GLU A 52 13.55 -13.79 14.67
C GLU A 52 14.10 -15.14 14.15
N TRP A 53 14.87 -15.85 14.96
CA TRP A 53 15.39 -17.18 14.62
C TRP A 53 14.38 -18.33 14.77
N ASN A 54 13.20 -18.07 15.28
CA ASN A 54 12.16 -19.07 15.52
C ASN A 54 10.85 -18.65 14.79
N THR A 55 10.95 -18.49 13.48
CA THR A 55 9.81 -18.15 12.63
C THR A 55 9.01 -19.39 12.24
N VAL A 56 7.75 -19.17 11.89
CA VAL A 56 6.84 -20.17 11.31
C VAL A 56 6.25 -19.56 10.04
N ASP A 57 6.21 -20.34 8.97
CA ASP A 57 5.60 -19.89 7.74
C ASP A 57 4.10 -19.69 7.92
N ILE A 58 3.61 -18.52 7.49
CA ILE A 58 2.19 -18.17 7.48
C ILE A 58 1.74 -17.85 6.06
N ASP A 59 0.47 -18.05 5.80
CA ASP A 59 -0.15 -17.50 4.60
C ASP A 59 -0.31 -15.98 4.77
N LEU A 60 -0.01 -15.26 3.72
CA LEU A 60 -0.23 -13.82 3.59
C LEU A 60 -1.51 -13.65 2.77
N ASP A 61 -2.51 -13.05 3.36
CA ASP A 61 -3.85 -12.93 2.80
C ASP A 61 -4.28 -11.48 2.59
N MET A 62 -5.33 -11.31 1.81
CA MET A 62 -5.98 -10.04 1.52
C MET A 62 -7.47 -10.22 1.29
N ASP A 63 -8.23 -9.16 1.54
CA ASP A 63 -9.63 -9.06 1.15
C ASP A 63 -9.79 -8.22 -0.10
N ILE A 64 -10.67 -8.66 -0.99
CA ILE A 64 -10.93 -8.01 -2.30
C ILE A 64 -12.33 -7.43 -2.30
N TYR A 65 -12.44 -6.16 -2.68
CA TYR A 65 -13.69 -5.41 -2.76
C TYR A 65 -13.94 -4.99 -4.20
N GLU A 66 -15.05 -5.42 -4.78
CA GLU A 66 -15.40 -5.18 -6.18
C GLU A 66 -16.84 -4.65 -6.32
N PRO A 67 -17.11 -3.74 -7.29
CA PRO A 67 -18.46 -3.29 -7.55
C PRO A 67 -19.32 -4.39 -8.19
N VAL A 68 -20.57 -4.54 -7.72
CA VAL A 68 -21.52 -5.48 -8.31
C VAL A 68 -21.99 -5.00 -9.68
N GLY A 69 -21.92 -5.89 -10.66
CA GLY A 69 -22.46 -5.64 -12.01
C GLY A 69 -21.59 -4.73 -12.88
N ASP A 70 -20.37 -4.43 -12.44
CA ASP A 70 -19.41 -3.72 -13.26
C ASP A 70 -18.94 -4.59 -14.43
N THR A 71 -18.96 -4.02 -15.62
CA THR A 71 -18.58 -4.70 -16.88
C THR A 71 -17.33 -4.09 -17.51
N LEU A 72 -16.68 -3.15 -16.81
CA LEU A 72 -15.44 -2.55 -17.31
C LEU A 72 -14.28 -3.51 -17.09
N ASP A 73 -13.59 -3.85 -18.17
CA ASP A 73 -12.29 -4.46 -18.11
C ASP A 73 -11.20 -3.40 -17.85
N ASN A 74 -10.04 -3.79 -17.33
CA ASN A 74 -8.91 -2.92 -17.07
C ASN A 74 -9.19 -1.80 -16.07
N ARG A 75 -9.88 -2.11 -14.96
CA ARG A 75 -10.13 -1.19 -13.85
C ARG A 75 -8.84 -0.83 -13.15
N PRO A 76 -8.70 0.37 -12.58
CA PRO A 76 -7.60 0.67 -11.66
C PRO A 76 -7.79 -0.10 -10.34
N ALA A 77 -6.67 -0.48 -9.73
CA ALA A 77 -6.63 -1.19 -8.46
C ALA A 77 -6.03 -0.31 -7.36
N ILE A 78 -6.52 -0.43 -6.13
CA ILE A 78 -5.95 0.22 -4.95
C ILE A 78 -5.63 -0.86 -3.90
N ILE A 79 -4.39 -0.89 -3.45
CA ILE A 79 -3.96 -1.71 -2.33
C ILE A 79 -3.99 -0.84 -1.08
N PHE A 80 -4.84 -1.17 -0.13
CA PHE A 80 -4.89 -0.52 1.17
C PHE A 80 -4.01 -1.27 2.17
N ILE A 81 -3.11 -0.53 2.82
CA ILE A 81 -2.18 -1.07 3.81
C ILE A 81 -2.46 -0.38 5.14
N HIS A 82 -2.88 -1.18 6.12
CA HIS A 82 -3.38 -0.72 7.41
C HIS A 82 -2.28 -0.09 8.29
N THR A 83 -2.72 0.68 9.26
CA THR A 83 -1.90 1.24 10.35
C THR A 83 -1.57 0.18 11.40
N GLY A 84 -0.88 0.54 12.49
CA GLY A 84 -0.66 -0.34 13.64
C GLY A 84 0.79 -0.45 14.09
N ALA A 85 1.68 0.43 13.61
CA ALA A 85 3.08 0.54 14.03
C ALA A 85 3.88 -0.77 13.90
N PHE A 86 3.54 -1.65 12.96
CA PHE A 86 4.12 -3.00 12.81
C PHE A 86 3.98 -3.88 14.06
N PHE A 87 3.09 -3.52 14.96
CA PHE A 87 2.86 -4.20 16.22
C PHE A 87 1.44 -4.80 16.32
N SER A 88 0.47 -4.19 15.64
CA SER A 88 -0.93 -4.58 15.67
C SER A 88 -1.65 -4.16 14.38
N GLY A 89 -2.89 -4.58 14.23
CA GLY A 89 -3.72 -4.27 13.06
C GLY A 89 -3.86 -5.46 12.12
N ASN A 90 -4.82 -5.35 11.24
CA ASN A 90 -5.12 -6.30 10.18
C ASN A 90 -5.92 -5.59 9.07
N ASN A 91 -6.23 -6.32 7.99
CA ASN A 91 -7.02 -5.87 6.84
C ASN A 91 -8.50 -5.56 7.15
N GLU A 92 -8.98 -5.88 8.36
CA GLU A 92 -10.35 -5.64 8.82
C GLU A 92 -10.51 -4.35 9.64
N LEU A 93 -9.46 -3.53 9.77
CA LEU A 93 -9.58 -2.23 10.45
C LEU A 93 -10.58 -1.33 9.73
N ASP A 94 -11.47 -0.69 10.49
CA ASP A 94 -12.58 0.12 9.98
C ASP A 94 -12.14 1.15 8.94
N ASP A 95 -10.96 1.79 9.13
CA ASP A 95 -10.45 2.80 8.22
C ASP A 95 -10.12 2.25 6.82
N VAL A 96 -9.47 1.09 6.72
CA VAL A 96 -9.17 0.48 5.42
C VAL A 96 -10.41 -0.17 4.79
N VAL A 97 -11.31 -0.74 5.60
CA VAL A 97 -12.57 -1.31 5.12
C VAL A 97 -13.47 -0.23 4.51
N ASP A 98 -13.68 0.89 5.21
CA ASP A 98 -14.51 2.00 4.72
C ASP A 98 -13.94 2.62 3.43
N LEU A 99 -12.62 2.77 3.34
CA LEU A 99 -11.94 3.25 2.13
C LEU A 99 -12.10 2.28 0.97
N SER A 100 -12.04 0.98 1.22
CA SER A 100 -12.19 -0.07 0.20
C SER A 100 -13.62 -0.13 -0.34
N ILE A 101 -14.61 -0.10 0.53
CA ILE A 101 -16.03 -0.04 0.17
C ILE A 101 -16.30 1.20 -0.70
N THR A 102 -15.83 2.36 -0.23
CA THR A 102 -16.02 3.63 -0.93
C THR A 102 -15.32 3.64 -2.30
N SER A 103 -14.13 3.07 -2.39
CA SER A 103 -13.39 2.98 -3.66
C SER A 103 -14.04 1.99 -4.62
N ALA A 104 -14.49 0.83 -4.14
CA ALA A 104 -15.21 -0.14 -4.95
C ALA A 104 -16.51 0.47 -5.50
N LYS A 105 -17.28 1.20 -4.70
CA LYS A 105 -18.47 1.93 -5.18
C LYS A 105 -18.17 2.98 -6.24
N ARG A 106 -16.93 3.47 -6.33
CA ARG A 106 -16.47 4.36 -7.41
C ARG A 106 -15.97 3.62 -8.63
N GLY A 107 -15.86 2.28 -8.57
CA GLY A 107 -15.46 1.44 -9.71
C GLY A 107 -14.00 1.01 -9.71
N TYR A 108 -13.28 1.21 -8.62
CA TYR A 108 -11.98 0.58 -8.41
C TYR A 108 -12.15 -0.88 -7.98
N VAL A 109 -11.08 -1.67 -8.13
CA VAL A 109 -10.91 -2.91 -7.36
C VAL A 109 -9.99 -2.61 -6.19
N SER A 110 -10.43 -2.90 -4.97
CA SER A 110 -9.67 -2.62 -3.76
C SER A 110 -9.18 -3.91 -3.11
N PHE A 111 -7.95 -3.88 -2.62
CA PHE A 111 -7.28 -5.01 -1.99
C PHE A 111 -6.78 -4.57 -0.61
N ASN A 112 -7.35 -5.11 0.46
CA ASN A 112 -6.87 -4.87 1.81
C ASN A 112 -5.89 -5.97 2.18
N ILE A 113 -4.60 -5.68 2.29
CA ILE A 113 -3.61 -6.70 2.60
C ILE A 113 -3.31 -6.78 4.09
N ASN A 114 -3.17 -8.00 4.59
CA ASN A 114 -2.40 -8.28 5.80
C ASN A 114 -0.91 -8.27 5.47
N TYR A 115 -0.08 -7.80 6.38
CA TYR A 115 1.37 -7.86 6.28
C TYR A 115 1.95 -8.34 7.61
N ARG A 116 3.14 -8.96 7.59
CA ARG A 116 3.80 -9.48 8.79
C ARG A 116 4.14 -8.35 9.76
N LEU A 117 3.62 -8.47 10.96
CA LEU A 117 3.97 -7.59 12.08
C LEU A 117 5.34 -8.00 12.63
N GLY A 118 5.92 -7.20 13.52
CA GLY A 118 7.19 -7.63 14.11
C GLY A 118 8.06 -6.54 14.70
N LEU A 119 7.45 -5.44 15.16
CA LEU A 119 8.19 -4.41 15.90
C LEU A 119 8.45 -4.85 17.33
N ASN A 120 9.74 -5.03 17.68
CA ASN A 120 10.20 -5.24 19.04
C ASN A 120 10.91 -3.97 19.53
N ILE A 121 10.27 -3.18 20.36
CA ILE A 121 10.80 -1.90 20.88
C ILE A 121 12.04 -2.06 21.79
N LEU A 122 12.43 -3.30 22.13
CA LEU A 122 13.63 -3.59 22.90
C LEU A 122 14.85 -3.89 22.01
N SER A 123 14.67 -3.93 20.69
CA SER A 123 15.74 -4.16 19.71
C SER A 123 15.92 -2.95 18.80
N SER A 124 17.12 -2.39 18.76
CA SER A 124 17.47 -1.21 17.95
C SER A 124 17.33 -1.43 16.43
N TYR A 125 17.23 -2.67 15.96
CA TYR A 125 17.13 -3.00 14.53
C TYR A 125 15.74 -3.46 14.10
N SER A 126 14.86 -3.69 15.06
CA SER A 126 13.57 -4.30 14.79
C SER A 126 12.66 -3.42 13.91
N GLY A 127 12.75 -2.10 14.04
CA GLY A 127 11.96 -1.17 13.22
C GLY A 127 12.27 -1.29 11.73
N GLU A 128 13.55 -1.23 11.35
CA GLU A 128 13.99 -1.40 9.95
C GLU A 128 13.60 -2.78 9.40
N ARG A 129 13.81 -3.83 10.18
CA ARG A 129 13.45 -5.21 9.79
C ARG A 129 11.93 -5.40 9.64
N ALA A 130 11.14 -4.76 10.51
CA ALA A 130 9.67 -4.82 10.42
C ALA A 130 9.15 -4.10 9.16
N VAL A 131 9.68 -2.91 8.86
CA VAL A 131 9.36 -2.20 7.61
C VAL A 131 9.75 -3.04 6.41
N TYR A 132 10.93 -3.64 6.42
CA TYR A 132 11.43 -4.44 5.31
C TYR A 132 10.59 -5.69 5.04
N ARG A 133 10.13 -6.40 6.08
CA ARG A 133 9.16 -7.51 5.93
C ARG A 133 7.85 -7.02 5.32
N GLY A 134 7.33 -5.89 5.79
CA GLY A 134 6.13 -5.28 5.21
C GLY A 134 6.31 -4.89 3.74
N MET A 135 7.51 -4.41 3.35
CA MET A 135 7.84 -4.15 1.94
C MET A 135 7.80 -5.43 1.10
N GLN A 136 8.41 -6.52 1.60
CA GLN A 136 8.38 -7.82 0.94
C GLN A 136 6.94 -8.33 0.75
N ASP A 137 6.09 -8.12 1.75
CA ASP A 137 4.69 -8.55 1.70
C ASP A 137 3.87 -7.71 0.71
N ALA A 138 4.03 -6.38 0.73
CA ALA A 138 3.40 -5.50 -0.25
C ALA A 138 3.91 -5.76 -1.68
N SER A 139 5.21 -6.04 -1.85
CA SER A 139 5.80 -6.49 -3.11
C SER A 139 5.14 -7.78 -3.62
N ALA A 140 4.99 -8.78 -2.73
CA ALA A 140 4.34 -10.04 -3.07
C ALA A 140 2.87 -9.83 -3.45
N ALA A 141 2.14 -8.96 -2.77
CA ALA A 141 0.75 -8.62 -3.11
C ALA A 141 0.65 -7.96 -4.49
N ILE A 142 1.50 -6.97 -4.81
CA ILE A 142 1.52 -6.34 -6.15
C ILE A 142 1.83 -7.37 -7.24
N ARG A 143 2.82 -8.24 -7.03
CA ARG A 143 3.18 -9.29 -8.00
C ARG A 143 2.04 -10.28 -8.20
N HIS A 144 1.34 -10.68 -7.14
CA HIS A 144 0.16 -11.53 -7.21
C HIS A 144 -0.97 -10.84 -8.01
N ILE A 145 -1.30 -9.60 -7.67
CA ILE A 145 -2.36 -8.84 -8.32
C ILE A 145 -2.05 -8.64 -9.83
N ARG A 146 -0.78 -8.40 -10.19
CA ARG A 146 -0.35 -8.31 -11.59
C ARG A 146 -0.41 -9.65 -12.33
N GLU A 147 -0.06 -10.75 -11.66
CA GLU A 147 -0.14 -12.09 -12.25
C GLU A 147 -1.58 -12.47 -12.59
N TYR A 148 -2.53 -12.14 -11.71
CA TYR A 148 -3.95 -12.45 -11.85
C TYR A 148 -4.80 -11.28 -12.36
N HIS A 149 -4.18 -10.29 -13.02
CA HIS A 149 -4.87 -9.07 -13.46
C HIS A 149 -6.08 -9.32 -14.36
N GLU A 150 -6.05 -10.35 -15.22
CA GLU A 150 -7.17 -10.76 -16.07
C GLU A 150 -8.34 -11.31 -15.23
N GLU A 151 -8.05 -12.09 -14.17
CA GLU A 151 -9.06 -12.65 -13.27
C GLU A 151 -9.78 -11.54 -12.50
N TYR A 152 -9.02 -10.54 -12.03
CA TYR A 152 -9.54 -9.37 -11.32
C TYR A 152 -10.08 -8.28 -12.25
N ASN A 153 -10.01 -8.42 -13.57
CA ASN A 153 -10.39 -7.41 -14.56
C ASN A 153 -9.76 -6.04 -14.28
N ILE A 154 -8.47 -6.00 -13.95
CA ILE A 154 -7.72 -4.77 -13.67
C ILE A 154 -6.65 -4.49 -14.71
N ASP A 155 -6.24 -3.22 -14.80
CA ASP A 155 -5.09 -2.78 -15.58
C ASP A 155 -3.81 -2.98 -14.74
N PRO A 156 -2.90 -3.87 -15.13
CA PRO A 156 -1.67 -4.12 -14.37
C PRO A 156 -0.73 -2.90 -14.31
N ASN A 157 -0.99 -1.85 -15.08
CA ASN A 157 -0.26 -0.59 -15.07
C ASN A 157 -0.98 0.50 -14.25
N LYS A 158 -2.04 0.17 -13.52
CA LYS A 158 -2.81 1.08 -12.67
C LYS A 158 -3.05 0.46 -11.29
N ILE A 159 -1.99 0.04 -10.63
CA ILE A 159 -2.02 -0.50 -9.27
C ILE A 159 -1.42 0.57 -8.35
N PHE A 160 -2.24 1.07 -7.45
CA PHE A 160 -1.90 2.14 -6.53
C PHE A 160 -1.82 1.63 -5.11
N ILE A 161 -0.96 2.22 -4.28
CA ILE A 161 -0.94 1.98 -2.84
C ILE A 161 -1.61 3.15 -2.13
N TRP A 162 -2.42 2.84 -1.13
CA TRP A 162 -2.88 3.78 -0.10
C TRP A 162 -2.43 3.24 1.26
N GLY A 163 -1.43 3.88 1.84
CA GLY A 163 -0.89 3.49 3.14
C GLY A 163 -1.16 4.54 4.22
N SER A 164 -1.45 4.09 5.42
CA SER A 164 -1.60 4.94 6.60
C SER A 164 -0.57 4.55 7.67
N SER A 165 0.17 5.52 8.24
CA SER A 165 1.19 5.27 9.27
C SER A 165 2.16 4.15 8.84
N ALA A 166 2.17 2.99 9.52
CA ALA A 166 2.99 1.83 9.16
C ALA A 166 2.81 1.42 7.69
N GLY A 167 1.56 1.38 7.18
CA GLY A 167 1.28 1.10 5.77
C GLY A 167 1.86 2.15 4.82
N SER A 168 1.94 3.40 5.25
CA SER A 168 2.59 4.46 4.49
C SER A 168 4.12 4.31 4.47
N PHE A 169 4.74 3.88 5.57
CA PHE A 169 6.15 3.50 5.59
C PHE A 169 6.43 2.40 4.57
N ILE A 170 5.62 1.34 4.58
CA ILE A 170 5.73 0.24 3.60
C ILE A 170 5.65 0.78 2.17
N GLY A 171 4.63 1.58 1.86
CA GLY A 171 4.42 2.12 0.53
C GLY A 171 5.54 3.04 0.05
N LEU A 172 6.02 3.95 0.91
CA LEU A 172 7.12 4.87 0.58
C LEU A 172 8.44 4.11 0.36
N HIS A 173 8.78 3.18 1.25
CA HIS A 173 10.00 2.39 1.10
C HIS A 173 9.94 1.52 -0.16
N LEU A 174 8.82 0.82 -0.41
CA LEU A 174 8.68 -0.01 -1.61
C LEU A 174 8.72 0.82 -2.90
N ALA A 175 8.15 2.03 -2.88
CA ALA A 175 8.15 2.90 -4.05
C ALA A 175 9.57 3.37 -4.43
N TYR A 176 10.37 3.77 -3.45
CA TYR A 176 11.59 4.54 -3.71
C TYR A 176 12.89 3.78 -3.45
N SER A 177 12.94 2.77 -2.56
CA SER A 177 14.19 2.04 -2.34
C SER A 177 14.43 0.92 -3.36
N GLN A 178 15.70 0.58 -3.57
CA GLN A 178 16.17 -0.50 -4.42
C GLN A 178 16.80 -1.61 -3.56
N ASP A 179 17.03 -2.81 -4.14
CA ASP A 179 17.62 -3.94 -3.43
C ASP A 179 19.05 -3.68 -2.91
N ASP A 180 19.82 -2.85 -3.59
CA ASP A 180 21.19 -2.48 -3.19
C ASP A 180 21.23 -1.42 -2.08
N GLU A 181 20.09 -0.77 -1.81
CA GLU A 181 19.88 0.19 -0.71
C GLU A 181 19.32 -0.48 0.55
N ARG A 182 19.25 -1.78 0.55
CA ARG A 182 18.76 -2.61 1.64
C ARG A 182 19.49 -2.30 2.95
N PRO A 183 18.77 -1.95 4.05
CA PRO A 183 19.40 -1.65 5.35
C PRO A 183 20.28 -2.79 5.84
N GLN A 184 21.44 -2.46 6.41
CA GLN A 184 22.40 -3.44 6.92
C GLN A 184 21.78 -4.38 7.98
N SER A 185 20.81 -3.89 8.75
CA SER A 185 20.09 -4.67 9.77
C SER A 185 19.28 -5.83 9.20
N THR A 186 18.91 -5.78 7.91
CA THR A 186 18.09 -6.81 7.24
C THR A 186 18.90 -8.00 6.73
N TYR A 187 20.24 -7.87 6.65
CA TYR A 187 21.14 -9.00 6.47
C TYR A 187 21.24 -9.83 7.76
N GLY A 188 21.63 -11.09 7.66
CA GLY A 188 21.76 -11.94 8.83
C GLY A 188 22.83 -11.43 9.80
N THR A 189 22.45 -11.25 11.07
CA THR A 189 23.34 -10.84 12.15
C THR A 189 23.08 -11.65 13.41
N GLY A 190 24.12 -12.31 13.93
CA GLY A 190 23.98 -13.12 15.14
C GLY A 190 22.97 -14.26 14.97
N SER A 191 21.85 -14.18 15.67
CA SER A 191 20.73 -15.14 15.57
C SER A 191 19.66 -14.73 14.57
N ASP A 192 19.69 -13.49 14.08
CA ASP A 192 18.65 -12.98 13.20
C ASP A 192 18.92 -13.42 11.74
N PRO A 193 17.93 -13.99 11.03
CA PRO A 193 18.11 -14.47 9.67
C PRO A 193 18.31 -13.31 8.70
N ASP A 194 18.97 -13.59 7.58
CA ASP A 194 18.93 -12.74 6.40
C ASP A 194 17.52 -12.75 5.80
N LEU A 195 16.91 -11.58 5.62
CA LEU A 195 15.56 -11.44 5.08
C LEU A 195 15.50 -11.62 3.55
N GLY A 196 16.63 -11.66 2.85
CA GLY A 196 16.67 -11.78 1.40
C GLY A 196 16.35 -10.46 0.67
N CYS A 197 16.21 -10.50 -0.64
CA CYS A 197 15.84 -9.34 -1.47
C CYS A 197 14.35 -8.97 -1.28
N ILE A 198 13.93 -7.80 -1.78
CA ILE A 198 12.54 -7.33 -1.69
C ILE A 198 11.58 -8.35 -2.33
N ASP A 199 11.90 -8.83 -3.52
CA ASP A 199 11.07 -9.75 -4.29
C ASP A 199 11.31 -11.24 -3.99
N CYS A 200 12.18 -11.56 -3.02
CA CYS A 200 12.54 -12.95 -2.67
C CYS A 200 11.56 -13.63 -1.72
N SER A 201 10.57 -12.92 -1.19
CA SER A 201 9.64 -13.42 -0.17
C SER A 201 8.19 -13.39 -0.66
N GLY A 202 7.34 -14.13 0.01
CA GLY A 202 5.89 -14.19 -0.21
C GLY A 202 5.47 -15.10 -1.34
N ASN A 203 5.93 -14.87 -2.55
CA ASN A 203 5.64 -15.70 -3.72
C ASN A 203 6.78 -15.68 -4.74
N SER A 204 6.65 -16.45 -5.82
CA SER A 204 7.67 -16.58 -6.88
C SER A 204 7.26 -15.93 -8.21
N TYR A 205 6.23 -15.09 -8.23
CA TYR A 205 5.84 -14.39 -9.45
C TYR A 205 6.92 -13.39 -9.86
N MET A 206 7.13 -13.27 -11.19
CA MET A 206 8.19 -12.44 -11.77
C MET A 206 7.69 -11.09 -12.27
N GLN A 207 6.50 -10.70 -11.86
CA GLN A 207 5.92 -9.40 -12.17
C GLN A 207 6.68 -8.27 -11.44
N ASP A 208 6.67 -7.07 -11.99
CA ASP A 208 7.19 -5.89 -11.31
C ASP A 208 6.43 -5.64 -10.00
N SER A 209 7.13 -5.26 -8.94
CA SER A 209 6.58 -5.04 -7.61
C SER A 209 6.38 -3.56 -7.25
N LYS A 210 6.79 -2.62 -8.14
CA LYS A 210 6.62 -1.19 -7.87
C LYS A 210 5.18 -0.73 -8.08
N PRO A 211 4.62 0.11 -7.20
CA PRO A 211 3.30 0.71 -7.42
C PRO A 211 3.36 1.76 -8.54
N ASN A 212 2.22 2.01 -9.20
CA ASN A 212 2.12 3.04 -10.24
C ASN A 212 1.83 4.43 -9.67
N ALA A 213 1.32 4.54 -8.46
CA ALA A 213 1.21 5.76 -7.67
C ALA A 213 1.02 5.42 -6.19
N LEU A 214 1.22 6.41 -5.31
CA LEU A 214 1.15 6.24 -3.87
C LEU A 214 0.34 7.36 -3.21
N VAL A 215 -0.55 7.00 -2.30
CA VAL A 215 -1.12 7.90 -1.29
C VAL A 215 -0.51 7.54 0.06
N SER A 216 0.19 8.48 0.65
CA SER A 216 0.89 8.36 1.92
C SER A 216 0.21 9.21 2.99
N CYS A 217 -0.41 8.57 3.97
CA CYS A 217 -1.03 9.26 5.09
C CYS A 217 -0.12 9.16 6.31
N TRP A 218 0.40 10.32 6.77
CA TRP A 218 1.34 10.44 7.92
C TRP A 218 2.43 9.36 7.94
N GLY A 219 3.13 9.23 6.81
CA GLY A 219 4.26 8.32 6.63
C GLY A 219 5.61 9.02 6.71
N ALA A 220 6.65 8.21 6.68
CA ALA A 220 8.03 8.65 6.57
C ALA A 220 8.90 7.61 5.85
N ILE A 221 10.09 8.03 5.39
CA ILE A 221 11.07 7.17 4.74
C ILE A 221 12.36 7.11 5.57
N GLY A 222 13.10 6.01 5.48
CA GLY A 222 14.32 5.79 6.24
C GLY A 222 15.52 6.60 5.73
N ASP A 223 15.57 6.86 4.45
CA ASP A 223 16.63 7.67 3.81
C ASP A 223 16.04 8.48 2.65
N LEU A 224 16.39 9.76 2.57
CA LEU A 224 15.97 10.63 1.46
C LEU A 224 16.75 10.36 0.17
N ASP A 225 17.94 9.79 0.27
CA ASP A 225 18.76 9.49 -0.91
C ASP A 225 18.20 8.33 -1.74
N TRP A 226 17.28 7.54 -1.19
CA TRP A 226 16.52 6.52 -1.94
C TRP A 226 15.56 7.14 -2.97
N ILE A 227 15.18 8.41 -2.80
CA ILE A 227 14.35 9.12 -3.77
C ILE A 227 15.28 9.70 -4.84
N GLU A 228 15.32 9.05 -6.00
CA GLU A 228 16.17 9.46 -7.11
C GLU A 228 15.43 10.40 -8.08
N PRO A 229 16.16 11.30 -8.80
CA PRO A 229 15.54 12.18 -9.79
C PRO A 229 14.88 11.46 -10.97
N THR A 230 15.12 10.16 -11.11
CA THR A 230 14.56 9.30 -12.15
C THR A 230 13.25 8.62 -11.72
N ASP A 231 12.90 8.70 -10.45
CA ASP A 231 11.67 8.14 -9.93
C ASP A 231 10.45 8.91 -10.46
N ASN A 232 9.53 8.17 -11.06
CA ASN A 232 8.33 8.73 -11.66
C ASN A 232 7.06 8.17 -11.02
N ILE A 233 7.07 7.97 -9.70
CA ILE A 233 5.91 7.48 -8.95
C ILE A 233 5.15 8.66 -8.37
N PRO A 234 3.98 9.04 -8.95
CA PRO A 234 3.16 10.11 -8.40
C PRO A 234 2.80 9.81 -6.96
N THR A 235 3.12 10.73 -6.05
CA THR A 235 2.90 10.56 -4.62
C THR A 235 2.09 11.73 -4.06
N LEU A 236 0.93 11.39 -3.48
CA LEU A 236 0.09 12.32 -2.73
C LEU A 236 0.28 12.07 -1.23
N MET A 237 0.55 13.14 -0.47
CA MET A 237 0.83 13.01 0.97
C MET A 237 -0.14 13.83 1.82
N PHE A 238 -0.62 13.21 2.91
CA PHE A 238 -1.39 13.87 3.96
C PHE A 238 -0.66 13.68 5.30
N HIS A 239 -0.32 14.79 5.98
CA HIS A 239 0.43 14.72 7.23
C HIS A 239 0.16 15.93 8.11
N GLY A 240 -0.12 15.72 9.37
CA GLY A 240 -0.26 16.79 10.36
C GLY A 240 1.11 17.42 10.69
N THR A 241 1.24 18.73 10.60
CA THR A 241 2.52 19.41 10.84
C THR A 241 3.01 19.31 12.31
N LEU A 242 2.13 18.93 13.23
CA LEU A 242 2.42 18.73 14.65
C LEU A 242 2.19 17.26 15.06
N ASP A 243 2.34 16.32 14.14
CA ASP A 243 2.19 14.89 14.44
C ASP A 243 3.20 14.46 15.52
N PRO A 244 2.72 13.96 16.70
CA PRO A 244 3.59 13.57 17.78
C PRO A 244 4.15 12.14 17.65
N ILE A 245 3.68 11.37 16.66
CA ILE A 245 4.01 9.96 16.46
C ILE A 245 5.00 9.79 15.31
N VAL A 246 4.64 10.27 14.11
CA VAL A 246 5.50 10.25 12.93
C VAL A 246 5.97 11.67 12.64
N PRO A 247 7.28 11.94 12.68
CA PRO A 247 7.80 13.28 12.44
C PRO A 247 7.39 13.84 11.07
N PHE A 248 6.82 15.04 11.03
CA PHE A 248 6.51 15.75 9.78
C PHE A 248 7.78 16.15 9.01
N ASN A 249 8.86 16.48 9.73
CA ASN A 249 10.19 16.75 9.18
C ASN A 249 11.09 15.52 9.35
N SER A 250 12.00 15.54 10.31
CA SER A 250 12.85 14.40 10.66
C SER A 250 12.89 14.19 12.16
N GLY A 251 13.06 12.95 12.58
CA GLY A 251 13.14 12.59 13.98
C GLY A 251 12.89 11.11 14.22
N PHE A 252 12.80 10.74 15.47
CA PHE A 252 12.49 9.37 15.88
C PHE A 252 10.97 9.20 15.97
N PRO A 253 10.38 8.17 15.33
CA PRO A 253 8.97 7.84 15.54
C PRO A 253 8.68 7.61 17.03
N PHE A 254 7.51 8.02 17.50
CA PHE A 254 7.10 7.97 18.92
C PHE A 254 8.04 8.72 19.88
N THR A 255 8.99 9.52 19.39
CA THR A 255 10.08 10.13 20.17
C THR A 255 10.99 9.10 20.88
N ILE A 256 11.05 7.85 20.39
CA ILE A 256 11.84 6.76 20.97
C ILE A 256 13.14 6.59 20.18
N ASP A 257 14.23 7.10 20.72
CA ASP A 257 15.55 7.07 20.09
C ASP A 257 16.35 5.76 20.31
N ILE A 258 15.86 4.88 21.20
CA ILE A 258 16.58 3.63 21.55
C ILE A 258 16.30 2.52 20.54
N ALA A 259 15.06 2.43 20.02
CA ALA A 259 14.59 1.28 19.25
C ALA A 259 14.29 1.61 17.78
N LEU A 260 14.19 2.87 17.44
CA LEU A 260 13.79 3.30 16.10
C LEU A 260 14.84 4.25 15.50
N PRO A 261 15.18 4.10 14.22
CA PRO A 261 16.07 5.03 13.53
C PRO A 261 15.38 6.39 13.32
N ILE A 262 16.19 7.40 12.99
CA ILE A 262 15.67 8.66 12.45
C ILE A 262 15.00 8.36 11.12
N VAL A 263 13.84 8.97 10.92
CA VAL A 263 13.09 8.92 9.65
C VAL A 263 12.81 10.33 9.14
N TYR A 264 12.47 10.43 7.87
CA TYR A 264 12.19 11.66 7.17
C TYR A 264 10.72 11.69 6.76
N GLY A 265 9.97 12.66 7.29
CA GLY A 265 8.55 12.79 7.06
C GLY A 265 8.18 13.53 5.79
N SER A 266 6.88 13.71 5.60
CA SER A 266 6.29 14.20 4.35
C SER A 266 6.83 15.56 3.89
N ASN A 267 7.26 16.45 4.79
CA ASN A 267 7.84 17.73 4.38
C ASN A 267 9.14 17.55 3.60
N LEU A 268 10.06 16.74 4.14
CA LEU A 268 11.37 16.51 3.51
C LEU A 268 11.25 15.60 2.27
N ILE A 269 10.33 14.65 2.29
CA ILE A 269 10.01 13.84 1.10
C ILE A 269 9.51 14.75 -0.03
N HIS A 270 8.59 15.68 0.27
CA HIS A 270 8.07 16.62 -0.74
C HIS A 270 9.14 17.54 -1.32
N GLU A 271 10.10 17.99 -0.50
CA GLU A 271 11.23 18.79 -0.98
C GLU A 271 12.19 17.98 -1.88
N ARG A 272 12.22 16.69 -1.73
CA ARG A 272 13.09 15.78 -2.48
C ARG A 272 12.47 15.31 -3.80
N LEU A 273 11.14 15.11 -3.86
CA LEU A 273 10.35 14.79 -5.07
C LEU A 273 10.22 15.99 -6.01
#